data_3891754718d6c62f8d7414b6511b76c0
#
_entry.id   3891754718d6c62f8d7414b6511b76c0
#
_cell.length_a   1.000
_cell.length_b   1.000
_cell.length_c   1.000
_cell.angle_alpha   90.00
_cell.angle_beta   90.00
_cell.angle_gamma   90.00
#
_symmetry.space_group_name_H-M   'P 1'
#
loop_
_entity.id
_entity.type
_entity.pdbx_description
1 polymer ?
#
loop_
_entity_poly.entity_id
_entity_poly.type
_entity_poly.pdbx_seq_one_letter_code
_entity_poly.pdbx_strand_id
1 'polypeptide(L)'
;VGKAERIRYQNELQSALGVPGEVGMALNTEEGDRFVGELALLQSRVQWTLLDRSRVEDPSARLLFLAALSEWTEQGVREFQVVTGLPVKWYADRDKLVGQLKGRHFVQRENGHCTVHRFAVHDVLVVPQPFGSLFDTILGEQGQIVDEALARGRLGVIDIGTFTTDYVLVDGLRYVERGSGSIATGMSKAYELIGRSLLDSFGLDLRMHQVDQAVRRGQVTIFGEVREIDWITEPIFDAITAEVLAQAGTLWGDGRDLEAILVTGGGAIALGERIRAHYRHASILDDAAMANVKGFCKYGQRRWLESAEGAEG
;
A
#
# COMPACT_ATOMS: atom_id res chain seq x y z
N VAL A 1 -2.26 12.99 3.29
CA VAL A 1 -2.16 14.43 3.00
C VAL A 1 -2.89 15.20 4.07
N GLY A 2 -2.34 16.32 4.51
CA GLY A 2 -2.97 17.19 5.49
C GLY A 2 -2.75 18.66 5.17
N LYS A 3 -3.63 19.53 5.69
CA LYS A 3 -3.46 20.98 5.57
C LYS A 3 -2.24 21.44 6.37
N ALA A 4 -1.31 22.16 5.75
CA ALA A 4 -0.14 22.70 6.42
C ALA A 4 -0.53 23.94 7.23
N GLU A 5 -0.21 23.90 8.53
CA GLU A 5 -0.25 25.08 9.41
C GLU A 5 1.20 25.38 9.79
N ARG A 6 1.68 26.61 9.56
CA ARG A 6 3.08 26.98 9.85
C ARG A 6 3.37 26.87 11.33
N ILE A 7 4.32 25.97 11.68
CA ILE A 7 4.84 25.83 13.04
C ILE A 7 6.25 26.40 13.07
N ARG A 8 6.41 27.56 13.70
CA ARG A 8 7.67 28.32 13.72
C ARG A 8 8.80 27.68 14.55
N TYR A 9 8.50 26.81 15.50
CA TYR A 9 9.48 26.37 16.51
C TYR A 9 10.06 24.97 16.30
N GLN A 10 9.55 24.20 15.35
CA GLN A 10 9.87 22.77 15.22
C GLN A 10 11.29 22.52 14.73
N ASN A 11 11.72 23.27 13.70
CA ASN A 11 13.05 23.14 13.13
C ASN A 11 14.16 23.56 14.11
N GLU A 12 13.91 24.52 14.98
CA GLU A 12 14.88 25.02 15.97
C GLU A 12 15.14 23.98 17.06
N LEU A 13 14.09 23.30 17.57
CA LEU A 13 14.23 22.29 18.62
C LEU A 13 14.90 21.01 18.09
N GLN A 14 14.54 20.56 16.91
CA GLN A 14 15.13 19.38 16.27
C GLN A 14 16.62 19.62 15.97
N SER A 15 16.97 20.79 15.41
CA SER A 15 18.34 21.16 15.13
C SER A 15 19.19 21.25 16.40
N ALA A 16 18.62 21.81 17.48
CA ALA A 16 19.31 21.96 18.77
C ALA A 16 19.56 20.61 19.47
N LEU A 17 18.70 19.63 19.27
CA LEU A 17 18.81 18.31 19.90
C LEU A 17 19.47 17.24 19.02
N GLY A 18 19.81 17.57 17.76
CA GLY A 18 20.35 16.60 16.79
C GLY A 18 19.40 15.45 16.47
N VAL A 19 18.09 15.65 16.66
CA VAL A 19 17.07 14.66 16.34
C VAL A 19 16.84 14.64 14.83
N PRO A 20 16.73 13.47 14.16
CA PRO A 20 16.37 13.41 12.75
C PRO A 20 15.07 14.16 12.48
N GLY A 21 15.03 14.89 11.36
CA GLY A 21 13.83 15.61 10.95
C GLY A 21 12.62 14.69 10.76
N GLU A 22 11.42 15.26 10.78
CA GLU A 22 10.20 14.52 10.56
C GLU A 22 10.19 13.88 9.16
N VAL A 23 9.70 12.65 9.08
CA VAL A 23 9.53 11.94 7.81
C VAL A 23 8.30 12.48 7.11
N GLY A 24 8.52 13.12 5.97
CA GLY A 24 7.45 13.71 5.17
C GLY A 24 7.91 14.98 4.46
N MET A 25 7.01 15.59 3.74
CA MET A 25 7.32 16.82 3.01
C MET A 25 6.20 17.86 3.12
N ALA A 26 6.59 19.13 3.02
CA ALA A 26 5.69 20.24 2.81
C ALA A 26 5.65 20.60 1.32
N LEU A 27 4.44 20.63 0.76
CA LEU A 27 4.20 20.95 -0.64
C LEU A 27 3.41 22.24 -0.74
N ASN A 28 3.82 23.11 -1.65
CA ASN A 28 3.05 24.27 -2.04
C ASN A 28 2.15 23.90 -3.23
N THR A 29 0.86 24.11 -3.10
CA THR A 29 -0.15 23.84 -4.13
C THR A 29 -1.02 25.07 -4.38
N GLU A 30 -1.75 25.09 -5.51
CA GLU A 30 -2.70 26.15 -5.82
C GLU A 30 -3.79 26.31 -4.76
N GLU A 31 -4.14 25.22 -4.05
CA GLU A 31 -5.13 25.22 -2.97
C GLU A 31 -4.53 25.54 -1.58
N GLY A 32 -3.25 25.91 -1.54
CA GLY A 32 -2.47 26.20 -0.33
C GLY A 32 -1.51 25.08 0.04
N ASP A 33 -0.78 25.30 1.12
CA ASP A 33 0.26 24.37 1.55
C ASP A 33 -0.31 23.07 2.08
N ARG A 34 0.39 21.96 1.80
CA ARG A 34 0.03 20.60 2.21
C ARG A 34 1.21 19.89 2.84
N PHE A 35 0.95 19.19 3.93
CA PHE A 35 1.88 18.21 4.48
C PHE A 35 1.57 16.82 3.94
N VAL A 36 2.62 16.03 3.69
CA VAL A 36 2.53 14.67 3.17
C VAL A 36 3.34 13.73 4.07
N GLY A 37 2.89 12.47 4.21
CA GLY A 37 3.55 11.47 5.04
C GLY A 37 3.30 11.68 6.55
N GLU A 38 4.25 11.28 7.38
CA GLU A 38 4.16 11.39 8.84
C GLU A 38 3.99 12.83 9.30
N LEU A 39 4.59 13.77 8.60
CA LEU A 39 4.44 15.19 8.88
C LEU A 39 2.95 15.61 8.86
N ALA A 40 2.16 15.07 7.92
CA ALA A 40 0.72 15.32 7.88
C ALA A 40 0.00 14.69 9.10
N LEU A 41 0.41 13.50 9.54
CA LEU A 41 -0.19 12.82 10.68
C LEU A 41 0.10 13.55 11.99
N LEU A 42 1.30 14.08 12.14
CA LEU A 42 1.75 14.76 13.36
C LEU A 42 1.24 16.21 13.44
N GLN A 43 1.24 16.94 12.31
CA GLN A 43 1.09 18.39 12.32
C GLN A 43 -0.25 18.89 11.80
N SER A 44 -1.00 18.10 11.03
CA SER A 44 -2.24 18.57 10.44
C SER A 44 -3.46 18.28 11.32
N ARG A 45 -4.28 19.32 11.58
CA ARG A 45 -5.59 19.14 12.21
C ARG A 45 -6.61 18.55 11.23
N VAL A 46 -6.53 18.95 9.97
CA VAL A 46 -7.36 18.42 8.88
C VAL A 46 -6.50 17.48 8.03
N GLN A 47 -6.90 16.23 7.97
CA GLN A 47 -6.18 15.18 7.24
C GLN A 47 -7.13 14.52 6.23
N TRP A 48 -6.61 14.15 5.07
CA TRP A 48 -7.29 13.37 4.06
C TRP A 48 -6.60 12.02 3.91
N THR A 49 -7.39 10.97 4.03
CA THR A 49 -6.96 9.60 3.80
C THR A 49 -7.73 9.04 2.61
N LEU A 50 -7.06 8.37 1.70
CA LEU A 50 -7.68 7.79 0.52
C LEU A 50 -8.42 6.51 0.90
N LEU A 51 -9.75 6.58 1.02
CA LEU A 51 -10.56 5.52 1.62
C LEU A 51 -11.24 4.59 0.59
N ASP A 52 -11.54 5.05 -0.64
CA ASP A 52 -12.37 4.26 -1.55
C ASP A 52 -12.09 4.51 -3.05
N ARG A 53 -13.08 4.24 -3.90
CA ARG A 53 -13.06 4.43 -5.36
C ARG A 53 -12.73 5.87 -5.76
N SER A 54 -13.05 6.85 -4.93
CA SER A 54 -12.71 8.25 -5.15
C SER A 54 -11.19 8.48 -5.28
N ARG A 55 -10.37 7.47 -4.87
CA ARG A 55 -8.92 7.50 -4.96
C ARG A 55 -8.41 7.92 -6.35
N VAL A 56 -9.06 7.49 -7.44
CA VAL A 56 -8.67 7.87 -8.80
C VAL A 56 -9.01 9.33 -9.12
N GLU A 57 -10.05 9.87 -8.48
CA GLU A 57 -10.54 11.23 -8.72
C GLU A 57 -10.10 12.23 -7.64
N ASP A 58 -9.56 11.73 -6.52
CA ASP A 58 -9.14 12.54 -5.38
C ASP A 58 -7.82 13.27 -5.69
N PRO A 59 -7.78 14.60 -5.63
CA PRO A 59 -6.55 15.37 -5.82
C PRO A 59 -5.41 14.96 -4.89
N SER A 60 -5.74 14.44 -3.68
CA SER A 60 -4.74 13.97 -2.72
C SER A 60 -3.98 12.74 -3.22
N ALA A 61 -4.62 11.84 -3.99
CA ALA A 61 -3.95 10.69 -4.59
C ALA A 61 -2.88 11.12 -5.60
N ARG A 62 -3.26 12.06 -6.49
CA ARG A 62 -2.32 12.64 -7.44
C ARG A 62 -1.18 13.36 -6.71
N LEU A 63 -1.49 14.11 -5.65
CA LEU A 63 -0.47 14.82 -4.88
C LEU A 63 0.53 13.87 -4.22
N LEU A 64 0.07 12.75 -3.62
CA LEU A 64 0.93 11.71 -3.06
C LEU A 64 1.85 11.09 -4.12
N PHE A 65 1.32 10.81 -5.31
CA PHE A 65 2.10 10.29 -6.42
C PHE A 65 3.18 11.27 -6.87
N LEU A 66 2.82 12.54 -7.07
CA LEU A 66 3.78 13.59 -7.46
C LEU A 66 4.84 13.82 -6.37
N ALA A 67 4.42 13.78 -5.10
CA ALA A 67 5.31 13.85 -3.95
C ALA A 67 6.38 12.75 -4.01
N ALA A 68 5.94 11.49 -4.18
CA ALA A 68 6.83 10.34 -4.26
C ALA A 68 7.83 10.46 -5.42
N LEU A 69 7.38 10.82 -6.62
CA LEU A 69 8.28 11.01 -7.77
C LEU A 69 9.26 12.18 -7.58
N SER A 70 8.86 13.22 -6.86
CA SER A 70 9.73 14.37 -6.59
C SER A 70 10.96 14.01 -5.75
N GLU A 71 10.91 12.94 -4.92
CA GLU A 71 12.07 12.44 -4.17
C GLU A 71 13.22 12.04 -5.10
N TRP A 72 12.91 11.36 -6.22
CA TRP A 72 13.90 10.91 -7.18
C TRP A 72 14.51 12.05 -7.97
N THR A 73 13.84 13.21 -8.07
CA THR A 73 14.37 14.35 -8.79
C THR A 73 15.56 15.00 -8.07
N GLU A 74 15.70 14.83 -6.77
CA GLU A 74 16.89 15.25 -6.01
C GLU A 74 18.13 14.43 -6.42
N GLN A 75 17.93 13.19 -6.84
CA GLN A 75 18.97 12.31 -7.37
C GLN A 75 19.23 12.54 -8.88
N GLY A 76 18.63 13.56 -9.48
CA GLY A 76 18.83 13.92 -10.88
C GLY A 76 17.86 13.27 -11.87
N VAL A 77 16.99 12.35 -11.42
CA VAL A 77 16.01 11.69 -12.29
C VAL A 77 14.92 12.67 -12.70
N ARG A 78 14.63 12.76 -14.00
CA ARG A 78 13.61 13.67 -14.56
C ARG A 78 12.58 12.99 -15.44
N GLU A 79 12.82 11.74 -15.84
CA GLU A 79 12.02 10.98 -16.77
C GLU A 79 11.60 9.68 -16.12
N PHE A 80 10.30 9.38 -16.13
CA PHE A 80 9.75 8.22 -15.46
C PHE A 80 8.87 7.39 -16.40
N GLN A 81 8.98 6.09 -16.24
CA GLN A 81 7.99 5.10 -16.64
C GLN A 81 7.43 4.49 -15.36
N VAL A 82 6.12 4.37 -15.25
CA VAL A 82 5.45 4.03 -14.00
C VAL A 82 4.59 2.79 -14.16
N VAL A 83 4.75 1.84 -13.26
CA VAL A 83 3.77 0.77 -13.04
C VAL A 83 3.06 1.03 -11.72
N THR A 84 1.75 0.96 -11.74
CA THR A 84 0.91 1.12 -10.55
C THR A 84 -0.24 0.14 -10.56
N GLY A 85 -0.98 0.03 -9.47
CA GLY A 85 -2.08 -0.90 -9.33
C GLY A 85 -3.38 -0.26 -8.86
N LEU A 86 -4.49 -0.86 -9.28
CA LEU A 86 -5.81 -0.61 -8.73
C LEU A 86 -6.37 -1.90 -8.12
N PRO A 87 -7.18 -1.83 -7.04
CA PRO A 87 -7.95 -2.97 -6.59
C PRO A 87 -8.73 -3.62 -7.73
N VAL A 88 -8.87 -4.94 -7.70
CA VAL A 88 -9.56 -5.70 -8.77
C VAL A 88 -10.92 -5.09 -9.11
N LYS A 89 -11.69 -4.74 -8.08
CA LYS A 89 -13.02 -4.12 -8.20
C LYS A 89 -13.03 -2.82 -9.00
N TRP A 90 -11.95 -2.05 -8.99
CA TRP A 90 -11.87 -0.72 -9.59
C TRP A 90 -10.96 -0.63 -10.80
N TYR A 91 -10.55 -1.77 -11.32
CA TYR A 91 -9.65 -1.85 -12.47
C TYR A 91 -10.22 -1.20 -13.75
N ALA A 92 -11.54 -1.06 -13.83
CA ALA A 92 -12.20 -0.34 -14.92
C ALA A 92 -11.81 1.16 -15.00
N ASP A 93 -11.33 1.74 -13.90
CA ASP A 93 -10.92 3.16 -13.85
C ASP A 93 -9.44 3.38 -14.26
N ARG A 94 -8.72 2.35 -14.76
CA ARG A 94 -7.30 2.41 -15.12
C ARG A 94 -6.96 3.52 -16.12
N ASP A 95 -7.81 3.72 -17.13
CA ASP A 95 -7.55 4.72 -18.19
C ASP A 95 -7.63 6.16 -17.64
N LYS A 96 -8.50 6.40 -16.65
CA LYS A 96 -8.55 7.68 -15.93
C LYS A 96 -7.25 7.90 -15.14
N LEU A 97 -6.77 6.87 -14.43
CA LEU A 97 -5.54 6.95 -13.65
C LEU A 97 -4.34 7.21 -14.57
N VAL A 98 -4.25 6.53 -15.70
CA VAL A 98 -3.23 6.80 -16.73
C VAL A 98 -3.26 8.27 -17.16
N GLY A 99 -4.43 8.79 -17.48
CA GLY A 99 -4.61 10.19 -17.90
C GLY A 99 -4.20 11.23 -16.85
N GLN A 100 -4.32 10.90 -15.56
CA GLN A 100 -3.89 11.79 -14.46
C GLN A 100 -2.39 11.78 -14.20
N LEU A 101 -1.73 10.64 -14.45
CA LEU A 101 -0.34 10.44 -14.09
C LEU A 101 0.62 10.68 -15.24
N LYS A 102 0.21 10.44 -16.50
CA LYS A 102 1.03 10.63 -17.70
C LYS A 102 1.17 12.11 -18.04
N GLY A 103 2.39 12.54 -18.40
CA GLY A 103 2.65 13.90 -18.84
C GLY A 103 3.76 14.60 -18.06
N ARG A 104 3.80 15.92 -18.21
CA ARG A 104 4.78 16.77 -17.51
C ARG A 104 4.19 17.28 -16.21
N HIS A 105 4.98 17.21 -15.14
CA HIS A 105 4.58 17.61 -13.79
C HIS A 105 5.61 18.53 -13.15
N PHE A 106 5.15 19.30 -12.19
CA PHE A 106 6.02 20.01 -11.27
C PHE A 106 5.44 19.96 -9.86
N VAL A 107 6.32 19.99 -8.88
CA VAL A 107 6.01 20.04 -7.46
C VAL A 107 6.88 21.09 -6.81
N GLN A 108 6.29 21.95 -6.00
CA GLN A 108 7.03 22.89 -5.16
C GLN A 108 7.15 22.29 -3.75
N ARG A 109 8.38 22.08 -3.31
CA ARG A 109 8.68 21.56 -1.97
C ARG A 109 9.28 22.66 -1.11
N GLU A 110 8.86 22.72 0.15
CA GLU A 110 9.34 23.65 1.14
C GLU A 110 10.14 22.90 2.21
N ASN A 111 11.45 22.87 2.08
CA ASN A 111 12.39 22.33 3.08
C ASN A 111 13.33 23.45 3.55
N GLY A 112 12.75 24.49 4.18
CA GLY A 112 13.50 25.72 4.51
C GLY A 112 13.72 26.68 3.33
N HIS A 113 13.75 26.14 2.10
CA HIS A 113 13.75 26.90 0.85
C HIS A 113 12.72 26.27 -0.10
N CYS A 114 12.02 27.10 -0.86
CA CYS A 114 11.08 26.63 -1.87
C CYS A 114 11.84 26.15 -3.11
N THR A 115 11.81 24.87 -3.39
CA THR A 115 12.41 24.22 -4.58
C THR A 115 11.34 23.73 -5.53
N VAL A 116 11.54 23.93 -6.84
CA VAL A 116 10.65 23.44 -7.89
C VAL A 116 11.25 22.19 -8.53
N HIS A 117 10.58 21.07 -8.36
CA HIS A 117 10.93 19.79 -8.97
C HIS A 117 10.11 19.60 -10.23
N ARG A 118 10.76 19.46 -11.39
CA ARG A 118 10.12 19.24 -12.71
C ARG A 118 10.51 17.88 -13.24
N PHE A 119 9.54 17.13 -13.75
CA PHE A 119 9.74 15.81 -14.33
C PHE A 119 8.64 15.45 -15.33
N ALA A 120 8.86 14.38 -16.11
CA ALA A 120 7.88 13.84 -17.03
C ALA A 120 7.63 12.37 -16.75
N VAL A 121 6.37 11.95 -16.88
CA VAL A 121 5.95 10.55 -16.88
C VAL A 121 5.57 10.18 -18.31
N HIS A 122 6.42 9.39 -18.96
CA HIS A 122 6.26 9.03 -20.39
C HIS A 122 5.26 7.93 -20.61
N ASP A 123 5.24 6.97 -19.69
CA ASP A 123 4.33 5.85 -19.78
C ASP A 123 3.84 5.42 -18.41
N VAL A 124 2.59 4.91 -18.38
CA VAL A 124 1.94 4.42 -17.16
C VAL A 124 1.25 3.11 -17.47
N LEU A 125 1.68 2.05 -16.80
CA LEU A 125 1.03 0.76 -16.81
C LEU A 125 0.23 0.59 -15.53
N VAL A 126 -1.06 0.26 -15.68
CA VAL A 126 -1.94 -0.02 -14.54
C VAL A 126 -2.32 -1.49 -14.56
N VAL A 127 -2.10 -2.18 -13.46
CA VAL A 127 -2.45 -3.60 -13.28
C VAL A 127 -3.34 -3.77 -12.05
N PRO A 128 -4.09 -4.88 -11.91
CA PRO A 128 -4.72 -5.21 -10.64
C PRO A 128 -3.66 -5.35 -9.53
N GLN A 129 -3.88 -4.75 -8.37
CA GLN A 129 -2.89 -4.68 -7.29
C GLN A 129 -2.25 -6.03 -6.93
N PRO A 130 -3.01 -7.14 -6.75
CA PRO A 130 -2.41 -8.42 -6.35
C PRO A 130 -1.45 -9.03 -7.38
N PHE A 131 -1.50 -8.56 -8.64
CA PHE A 131 -0.51 -8.99 -9.64
C PHE A 131 0.91 -8.51 -9.30
N GLY A 132 1.04 -7.40 -8.57
CA GLY A 132 2.34 -6.96 -8.09
C GLY A 132 3.01 -8.05 -7.26
N SER A 133 2.34 -8.57 -6.26
CA SER A 133 2.86 -9.65 -5.40
C SER A 133 3.14 -10.94 -6.18
N LEU A 134 2.31 -11.28 -7.17
CA LEU A 134 2.57 -12.38 -8.08
C LEU A 134 3.87 -12.14 -8.87
N PHE A 135 4.04 -10.96 -9.44
CA PHE A 135 5.24 -10.59 -10.18
C PHE A 135 6.48 -10.56 -9.28
N ASP A 136 6.35 -10.10 -8.02
CA ASP A 136 7.46 -10.12 -7.07
C ASP A 136 7.97 -11.54 -6.81
N THR A 137 7.05 -12.51 -6.78
CA THR A 137 7.38 -13.92 -6.55
C THR A 137 8.01 -14.59 -7.76
N ILE A 138 7.49 -14.33 -8.97
CA ILE A 138 7.89 -15.08 -10.18
C ILE A 138 8.95 -14.38 -11.03
N LEU A 139 9.18 -13.06 -10.83
CA LEU A 139 10.17 -12.29 -11.59
C LEU A 139 11.38 -11.93 -10.73
N GLY A 140 12.55 -12.00 -11.35
CA GLY A 140 13.78 -11.44 -10.81
C GLY A 140 13.87 -9.93 -11.02
N GLU A 141 14.93 -9.32 -10.47
CA GLU A 141 15.14 -7.86 -10.47
C GLU A 141 15.22 -7.24 -11.88
N GLN A 142 15.59 -8.02 -12.87
CA GLN A 142 15.67 -7.61 -14.28
C GLN A 142 14.43 -8.01 -15.09
N GLY A 143 13.36 -8.46 -14.43
CA GLY A 143 12.11 -8.87 -15.07
C GLY A 143 12.12 -10.25 -15.72
N GLN A 144 13.22 -11.02 -15.62
CA GLN A 144 13.28 -12.41 -16.08
C GLN A 144 12.43 -13.33 -15.19
N ILE A 145 11.84 -14.39 -15.76
CA ILE A 145 11.14 -15.39 -14.95
C ILE A 145 12.20 -16.21 -14.17
N VAL A 146 12.08 -16.25 -12.85
CA VAL A 146 12.96 -16.99 -11.93
C VAL A 146 12.30 -18.23 -11.36
N ASP A 147 10.98 -18.33 -11.41
CA ASP A 147 10.22 -19.50 -11.00
C ASP A 147 9.21 -19.90 -12.10
N GLU A 148 9.70 -20.75 -13.02
CA GLU A 148 8.86 -21.26 -14.12
C GLU A 148 7.76 -22.21 -13.65
N ALA A 149 7.97 -22.92 -12.54
CA ALA A 149 6.98 -23.85 -12.01
C ALA A 149 5.76 -23.04 -11.50
N LEU A 150 5.99 -22.07 -10.65
CA LEU A 150 4.93 -21.16 -10.21
C LEU A 150 4.30 -20.39 -11.37
N ALA A 151 5.09 -19.92 -12.34
CA ALA A 151 4.58 -19.20 -13.50
C ALA A 151 3.62 -20.03 -14.36
N ARG A 152 3.77 -21.35 -14.40
CA ARG A 152 2.88 -22.27 -15.11
C ARG A 152 1.73 -22.79 -14.26
N GLY A 153 1.82 -22.62 -12.96
CA GLY A 153 0.91 -23.17 -11.97
C GLY A 153 -0.41 -22.42 -11.87
N ARG A 154 -1.29 -23.01 -11.09
CA ARG A 154 -2.57 -22.40 -10.69
C ARG A 154 -2.42 -21.81 -9.30
N LEU A 155 -2.43 -20.48 -9.20
CA LEU A 155 -2.07 -19.75 -7.99
C LEU A 155 -3.22 -18.86 -7.52
N GLY A 156 -3.44 -18.83 -6.21
CA GLY A 156 -4.27 -17.83 -5.54
C GLY A 156 -3.41 -16.73 -4.91
N VAL A 157 -3.89 -15.49 -4.93
CA VAL A 157 -3.30 -14.38 -4.18
C VAL A 157 -4.36 -13.78 -3.26
N ILE A 158 -4.04 -13.63 -1.97
CA ILE A 158 -4.85 -12.91 -0.98
C ILE A 158 -4.08 -11.67 -0.57
N ASP A 159 -4.48 -10.52 -1.08
CA ASP A 159 -3.88 -9.21 -0.76
C ASP A 159 -4.73 -8.49 0.28
N ILE A 160 -4.23 -8.44 1.52
CA ILE A 160 -4.94 -7.84 2.65
C ILE A 160 -4.46 -6.39 2.81
N GLY A 161 -5.21 -5.49 2.22
CA GLY A 161 -4.95 -4.06 2.30
C GLY A 161 -5.55 -3.39 3.54
N THR A 162 -5.51 -2.06 3.56
CA THR A 162 -6.11 -1.28 4.64
C THR A 162 -7.65 -1.34 4.58
N PHE A 163 -8.26 -1.18 3.40
CA PHE A 163 -9.71 -1.06 3.25
C PHE A 163 -10.36 -2.25 2.55
N THR A 164 -9.59 -2.98 1.76
CA THR A 164 -10.06 -4.14 0.99
C THR A 164 -9.16 -5.33 1.21
N THR A 165 -9.72 -6.52 0.99
CA THR A 165 -8.95 -7.70 0.68
C THR A 165 -9.28 -8.10 -0.74
N ASP A 166 -8.25 -8.19 -1.57
CA ASP A 166 -8.34 -8.55 -2.97
C ASP A 166 -7.88 -9.98 -3.18
N TYR A 167 -8.62 -10.72 -4.02
CA TYR A 167 -8.37 -12.11 -4.37
C TYR A 167 -8.10 -12.19 -5.86
N VAL A 168 -7.01 -12.81 -6.23
CA VAL A 168 -6.69 -13.10 -7.62
C VAL A 168 -6.41 -14.57 -7.81
N LEU A 169 -7.02 -15.16 -8.81
CA LEU A 169 -6.71 -16.49 -9.30
C LEU A 169 -6.04 -16.38 -10.66
N VAL A 170 -4.90 -17.03 -10.82
CA VAL A 170 -4.23 -17.20 -12.11
C VAL A 170 -4.03 -18.68 -12.42
N ASP A 171 -4.02 -19.00 -13.71
CA ASP A 171 -3.76 -20.34 -14.23
C ASP A 171 -2.79 -20.22 -15.41
N GLY A 172 -1.53 -20.61 -15.24
CA GLY A 172 -0.46 -20.38 -16.19
C GLY A 172 -0.35 -18.89 -16.55
N LEU A 173 -0.31 -18.01 -15.57
CA LEU A 173 -0.30 -16.54 -15.68
C LEU A 173 -1.53 -15.92 -16.36
N ARG A 174 -2.56 -16.69 -16.65
CA ARG A 174 -3.84 -16.19 -17.16
C ARG A 174 -4.76 -15.85 -16.00
N TYR A 175 -5.27 -14.63 -16.00
CA TYR A 175 -6.26 -14.19 -15.04
C TYR A 175 -7.56 -15.00 -15.15
N VAL A 176 -8.07 -15.50 -14.02
CA VAL A 176 -9.32 -16.25 -13.92
C VAL A 176 -10.36 -15.42 -13.18
N GLU A 177 -11.19 -14.69 -13.93
CA GLU A 177 -12.16 -13.72 -13.40
C GLU A 177 -13.12 -14.35 -12.36
N ARG A 178 -13.68 -15.53 -12.66
CA ARG A 178 -14.63 -16.23 -11.76
C ARG A 178 -14.02 -16.67 -10.42
N GLY A 179 -12.70 -16.76 -10.33
CA GLY A 179 -11.94 -17.08 -9.11
C GLY A 179 -11.28 -15.86 -8.48
N SER A 180 -11.63 -14.65 -8.93
CA SER A 180 -11.03 -13.41 -8.46
C SER A 180 -12.13 -12.47 -7.96
N GLY A 181 -11.77 -11.55 -7.06
CA GLY A 181 -12.73 -10.62 -6.50
C GLY A 181 -12.13 -9.73 -5.42
N SER A 182 -12.99 -8.96 -4.76
CA SER A 182 -12.59 -8.04 -3.71
C SER A 182 -13.72 -7.93 -2.68
N ILE A 183 -13.36 -7.86 -1.40
CA ILE A 183 -14.30 -7.53 -0.31
C ILE A 183 -13.86 -6.23 0.36
N ALA A 184 -14.84 -5.50 0.90
CA ALA A 184 -14.61 -4.27 1.67
C ALA A 184 -14.26 -4.60 3.14
N THR A 185 -13.38 -5.58 3.34
CA THR A 185 -12.84 -5.99 4.64
C THR A 185 -11.33 -5.96 4.54
N GLY A 186 -10.71 -5.08 5.31
CA GLY A 186 -9.27 -4.92 5.42
C GLY A 186 -8.91 -4.52 6.85
N MET A 187 -7.68 -4.13 7.08
CA MET A 187 -7.17 -3.81 8.42
C MET A 187 -7.89 -2.64 9.09
N SER A 188 -8.47 -1.71 8.32
CA SER A 188 -9.25 -0.59 8.87
C SER A 188 -10.42 -1.05 9.72
N LYS A 189 -11.08 -2.15 9.32
CA LYS A 189 -12.17 -2.74 10.10
C LYS A 189 -11.67 -3.31 11.43
N ALA A 190 -10.53 -3.98 11.43
CA ALA A 190 -9.89 -4.44 12.65
C ALA A 190 -9.51 -3.25 13.56
N TYR A 191 -8.87 -2.23 12.98
CA TYR A 191 -8.45 -1.05 13.74
C TYR A 191 -9.63 -0.26 14.33
N GLU A 192 -10.76 -0.19 13.62
CA GLU A 192 -11.98 0.42 14.14
C GLU A 192 -12.50 -0.33 15.38
N LEU A 193 -12.57 -1.67 15.32
CA LEU A 193 -13.01 -2.50 16.45
C LEU A 193 -12.03 -2.42 17.63
N ILE A 194 -10.73 -2.48 17.35
CA ILE A 194 -9.69 -2.34 18.37
C ILE A 194 -9.76 -0.96 19.03
N GLY A 195 -9.89 0.12 18.22
CA GLY A 195 -10.00 1.47 18.73
C GLY A 195 -11.21 1.66 19.66
N ARG A 196 -12.37 1.09 19.30
CA ARG A 196 -13.56 1.07 20.17
C ARG A 196 -13.29 0.33 21.47
N SER A 197 -12.67 -0.84 21.42
CA SER A 197 -12.35 -1.63 22.62
C SER A 197 -11.32 -0.92 23.52
N LEU A 198 -10.36 -0.19 22.95
CA LEU A 198 -9.41 0.63 23.70
C LEU A 198 -10.10 1.83 24.37
N LEU A 199 -11.05 2.45 23.68
CA LEU A 199 -11.87 3.52 24.26
C LEU A 199 -12.71 3.00 25.43
N ASP A 200 -13.41 1.87 25.24
CA ASP A 200 -14.30 1.29 26.25
C ASP A 200 -13.53 0.79 27.47
N SER A 201 -12.34 0.18 27.25
CA SER A 201 -11.56 -0.43 28.34
C SER A 201 -10.67 0.55 29.08
N PHE A 202 -10.16 1.57 28.40
CA PHE A 202 -9.11 2.44 28.92
C PHE A 202 -9.40 3.93 28.77
N GLY A 203 -10.51 4.31 28.13
CA GLY A 203 -10.81 5.70 27.82
C GLY A 203 -9.88 6.32 26.77
N LEU A 204 -9.18 5.50 25.97
CA LEU A 204 -8.25 5.95 24.94
C LEU A 204 -8.99 6.15 23.62
N ASP A 205 -9.20 7.41 23.24
CA ASP A 205 -9.72 7.79 21.91
C ASP A 205 -8.54 7.95 20.93
N LEU A 206 -8.25 6.90 20.15
CA LEU A 206 -7.13 6.84 19.23
C LEU A 206 -7.58 6.95 17.79
N ARG A 207 -6.84 7.74 16.99
CA ARG A 207 -7.00 7.75 15.53
C ARG A 207 -6.47 6.45 14.92
N MET A 208 -6.93 6.09 13.71
CA MET A 208 -6.57 4.84 13.04
C MET A 208 -5.04 4.57 13.01
N HIS A 209 -4.23 5.56 12.66
CA HIS A 209 -2.78 5.39 12.63
C HIS A 209 -2.16 5.14 14.02
N GLN A 210 -2.76 5.68 15.09
CA GLN A 210 -2.33 5.43 16.47
C GLN A 210 -2.72 4.03 16.92
N VAL A 211 -3.90 3.54 16.47
CA VAL A 211 -4.31 2.15 16.70
C VAL A 211 -3.37 1.20 15.96
N ASP A 212 -3.02 1.48 14.69
CA ASP A 212 -2.02 0.68 13.94
C ASP A 212 -0.68 0.63 14.70
N GLN A 213 -0.21 1.75 15.22
CA GLN A 213 1.02 1.78 16.04
C GLN A 213 0.90 0.95 17.31
N ALA A 214 -0.24 1.03 18.01
CA ALA A 214 -0.49 0.24 19.22
C ALA A 214 -0.50 -1.26 18.89
N VAL A 215 -1.17 -1.66 17.82
CA VAL A 215 -1.20 -3.04 17.32
C VAL A 215 0.20 -3.56 16.99
N ARG A 216 1.01 -2.78 16.28
CA ARG A 216 2.39 -3.16 15.94
C ARG A 216 3.29 -3.32 17.16
N ARG A 217 3.01 -2.56 18.24
CA ARG A 217 3.75 -2.64 19.51
C ARG A 217 3.19 -3.72 20.45
N GLY A 218 1.98 -4.22 20.20
CA GLY A 218 1.25 -5.12 21.09
C GLY A 218 0.80 -4.46 22.40
N GLN A 219 0.93 -3.13 22.54
CA GLN A 219 0.73 -2.44 23.82
C GLN A 219 0.34 -0.97 23.65
N VAL A 220 -0.26 -0.43 24.70
CA VAL A 220 -0.54 1.00 24.86
C VAL A 220 0.08 1.51 26.19
N THR A 221 0.34 2.81 26.25
CA THR A 221 0.82 3.45 27.49
C THR A 221 -0.27 4.33 28.07
N ILE A 222 -0.63 4.12 29.34
CA ILE A 222 -1.69 4.83 30.05
C ILE A 222 -1.11 5.37 31.36
N PHE A 223 -1.10 6.68 31.52
CA PHE A 223 -0.48 7.35 32.70
C PHE A 223 0.95 6.88 33.00
N GLY A 224 1.74 6.58 31.93
CA GLY A 224 3.10 6.08 32.07
C GLY A 224 3.22 4.57 32.28
N GLU A 225 2.13 3.85 32.45
CA GLU A 225 2.11 2.39 32.59
C GLU A 225 1.83 1.71 31.24
N VAL A 226 2.62 0.68 30.94
CA VAL A 226 2.43 -0.15 29.73
C VAL A 226 1.32 -1.18 29.99
N ARG A 227 0.42 -1.32 29.03
CA ARG A 227 -0.68 -2.30 29.03
C ARG A 227 -0.63 -3.10 27.72
N GLU A 228 -0.53 -4.41 27.83
CA GLU A 228 -0.65 -5.34 26.69
C GLU A 228 -2.09 -5.37 26.19
N ILE A 229 -2.26 -5.48 24.87
CA ILE A 229 -3.56 -5.42 24.21
C ILE A 229 -3.91 -6.68 23.41
N ASP A 230 -3.13 -7.75 23.51
CA ASP A 230 -3.35 -9.00 22.77
C ASP A 230 -4.73 -9.59 23.04
N TRP A 231 -5.24 -9.49 24.27
CA TRP A 231 -6.59 -9.93 24.64
C TRP A 231 -7.71 -9.17 23.89
N ILE A 232 -7.43 -7.97 23.37
CA ILE A 232 -8.33 -7.19 22.50
C ILE A 232 -8.09 -7.58 21.03
N THR A 233 -6.83 -7.63 20.60
CA THR A 233 -6.49 -7.75 19.19
C THR A 233 -6.72 -9.16 18.64
N GLU A 234 -6.39 -10.20 19.41
CA GLU A 234 -6.48 -11.59 18.97
C GLU A 234 -7.90 -12.01 18.55
N PRO A 235 -8.96 -11.80 19.37
CA PRO A 235 -10.32 -12.18 18.96
C PRO A 235 -10.82 -11.39 17.73
N ILE A 236 -10.37 -10.14 17.57
CA ILE A 236 -10.74 -9.30 16.45
C ILE A 236 -10.05 -9.81 15.17
N PHE A 237 -8.77 -10.15 15.25
CA PHE A 237 -8.05 -10.72 14.11
C PHE A 237 -8.62 -12.07 13.69
N ASP A 238 -9.04 -12.90 14.64
CA ASP A 238 -9.73 -14.17 14.34
C ASP A 238 -11.03 -13.92 13.57
N ALA A 239 -11.82 -12.94 13.99
CA ALA A 239 -13.08 -12.59 13.32
C ALA A 239 -12.83 -12.04 11.89
N ILE A 240 -11.87 -11.14 11.71
CA ILE A 240 -11.51 -10.61 10.39
C ILE A 240 -10.96 -11.71 9.49
N THR A 241 -10.10 -12.59 10.02
CA THR A 241 -9.57 -13.73 9.28
C THR A 241 -10.69 -14.66 8.81
N ALA A 242 -11.69 -14.93 9.66
CA ALA A 242 -12.83 -15.75 9.28
C ALA A 242 -13.60 -15.18 8.08
N GLU A 243 -13.78 -13.85 8.02
CA GLU A 243 -14.42 -13.20 6.86
C GLU A 243 -13.55 -13.34 5.59
N VAL A 244 -12.23 -13.15 5.71
CA VAL A 244 -11.28 -13.31 4.60
C VAL A 244 -11.31 -14.74 4.07
N LEU A 245 -11.29 -15.73 4.97
CA LEU A 245 -11.32 -17.15 4.61
C LEU A 245 -12.68 -17.58 4.03
N ALA A 246 -13.78 -17.03 4.52
CA ALA A 246 -15.12 -17.32 3.96
C ALA A 246 -15.21 -16.88 2.49
N GLN A 247 -14.66 -15.73 2.13
CA GLN A 247 -14.60 -15.28 0.74
C GLN A 247 -13.65 -16.14 -0.09
N ALA A 248 -12.46 -16.45 0.40
CA ALA A 248 -11.53 -17.36 -0.27
C ALA A 248 -12.18 -18.73 -0.52
N GLY A 249 -12.89 -19.26 0.46
CA GLY A 249 -13.66 -20.51 0.34
C GLY A 249 -14.78 -20.44 -0.71
N THR A 250 -15.43 -19.28 -0.86
CA THR A 250 -16.44 -19.06 -1.91
C THR A 250 -15.80 -19.10 -3.30
N LEU A 251 -14.60 -18.55 -3.45
CA LEU A 251 -13.90 -18.45 -4.74
C LEU A 251 -13.15 -19.73 -5.12
N TRP A 252 -12.55 -20.42 -4.14
CA TRP A 252 -11.58 -21.50 -4.36
C TRP A 252 -11.90 -22.80 -3.63
N GLY A 253 -13.03 -22.86 -2.89
CA GLY A 253 -13.36 -24.01 -2.05
C GLY A 253 -12.29 -24.22 -0.97
N ASP A 254 -11.80 -25.44 -0.86
CA ASP A 254 -10.71 -25.79 0.06
C ASP A 254 -9.30 -25.53 -0.54
N GLY A 255 -9.24 -24.95 -1.73
CA GLY A 255 -7.99 -24.57 -2.40
C GLY A 255 -7.11 -25.73 -2.87
N ARG A 256 -7.62 -27.01 -2.84
CA ARG A 256 -6.82 -28.21 -3.15
C ARG A 256 -6.29 -28.28 -4.57
N ASP A 257 -6.86 -27.51 -5.49
CA ASP A 257 -6.47 -27.42 -6.90
C ASP A 257 -5.51 -26.24 -7.17
N LEU A 258 -5.13 -25.52 -6.11
CA LEU A 258 -4.12 -24.47 -6.18
C LEU A 258 -2.74 -25.01 -5.78
N GLU A 259 -1.74 -24.73 -6.58
CA GLU A 259 -0.35 -25.10 -6.28
C GLU A 259 0.23 -24.28 -5.13
N ALA A 260 -0.16 -22.99 -5.05
CA ALA A 260 0.17 -22.12 -3.95
C ALA A 260 -0.88 -21.03 -3.75
N ILE A 261 -0.97 -20.52 -2.52
CA ILE A 261 -1.71 -19.31 -2.16
C ILE A 261 -0.72 -18.30 -1.60
N LEU A 262 -0.55 -17.18 -2.27
CA LEU A 262 0.31 -16.09 -1.82
C LEU A 262 -0.48 -15.15 -0.93
N VAL A 263 -0.03 -14.96 0.32
CA VAL A 263 -0.64 -14.02 1.27
C VAL A 263 0.23 -12.76 1.35
N THR A 264 -0.36 -11.63 1.05
CA THR A 264 0.34 -10.36 0.85
C THR A 264 -0.44 -9.17 1.40
N GLY A 265 0.11 -7.97 1.24
CA GLY A 265 -0.44 -6.73 1.77
C GLY A 265 -0.07 -6.48 3.23
N GLY A 266 -0.29 -5.27 3.71
CA GLY A 266 0.06 -4.88 5.09
C GLY A 266 -0.64 -5.69 6.17
N GLY A 267 -1.83 -6.23 5.87
CA GLY A 267 -2.59 -7.10 6.78
C GLY A 267 -2.04 -8.52 6.91
N ALA A 268 -1.20 -8.97 5.97
CA ALA A 268 -0.57 -10.28 6.06
C ALA A 268 0.30 -10.44 7.32
N ILE A 269 0.83 -9.34 7.86
CA ILE A 269 1.61 -9.35 9.10
C ILE A 269 0.76 -9.83 10.29
N ALA A 270 -0.49 -9.38 10.37
CA ALA A 270 -1.38 -9.71 11.47
C ALA A 270 -2.20 -11.00 11.25
N LEU A 271 -2.61 -11.25 10.00
CA LEU A 271 -3.58 -12.29 9.67
C LEU A 271 -2.97 -13.50 8.94
N GLY A 272 -1.75 -13.37 8.42
CA GLY A 272 -1.14 -14.36 7.52
C GLY A 272 -0.99 -15.74 8.15
N GLU A 273 -0.54 -15.83 9.40
CA GLU A 273 -0.37 -17.11 10.09
C GLU A 273 -1.69 -17.86 10.29
N ARG A 274 -2.78 -17.12 10.55
CA ARG A 274 -4.13 -17.69 10.65
C ARG A 274 -4.61 -18.24 9.32
N ILE A 275 -4.31 -17.53 8.23
CA ILE A 275 -4.61 -17.99 6.86
C ILE A 275 -3.79 -19.23 6.52
N ARG A 276 -2.50 -19.25 6.85
CA ARG A 276 -1.60 -20.38 6.66
C ARG A 276 -2.04 -21.62 7.47
N ALA A 277 -2.59 -21.41 8.66
CA ALA A 277 -3.13 -22.49 9.46
C ALA A 277 -4.34 -23.15 8.78
N HIS A 278 -5.14 -22.39 8.01
CA HIS A 278 -6.29 -22.89 7.25
C HIS A 278 -5.85 -23.51 5.91
N TYR A 279 -5.05 -22.80 5.11
CA TYR A 279 -4.48 -23.27 3.84
C TYR A 279 -3.01 -23.62 4.04
N ARG A 280 -2.69 -24.89 4.25
CA ARG A 280 -1.32 -25.35 4.58
C ARG A 280 -0.28 -25.05 3.49
N HIS A 281 -0.71 -24.86 2.25
CA HIS A 281 0.13 -24.48 1.09
C HIS A 281 0.12 -22.98 0.84
N ALA A 282 -0.41 -22.19 1.78
CA ALA A 282 -0.28 -20.74 1.72
C ALA A 282 1.10 -20.28 2.19
N SER A 283 1.68 -19.33 1.48
CA SER A 283 2.94 -18.68 1.79
C SER A 283 2.72 -17.21 2.07
N ILE A 284 3.22 -16.73 3.21
CA ILE A 284 3.24 -15.31 3.52
C ILE A 284 4.48 -14.73 2.85
N LEU A 285 4.30 -13.70 2.02
CA LEU A 285 5.43 -13.10 1.32
C LEU A 285 6.33 -12.33 2.27
N ASP A 286 7.64 -12.43 2.05
CA ASP A 286 8.62 -11.59 2.70
C ASP A 286 8.32 -10.13 2.35
N ASP A 287 8.32 -9.24 3.36
CA ASP A 287 7.97 -7.84 3.18
C ASP A 287 6.63 -7.66 2.43
N ALA A 288 5.62 -8.41 2.84
CA ALA A 288 4.31 -8.48 2.20
C ALA A 288 3.67 -7.10 1.94
N ALA A 289 3.94 -6.11 2.79
CA ALA A 289 3.43 -4.75 2.62
C ALA A 289 4.01 -4.05 1.38
N MET A 290 5.20 -4.44 0.93
CA MET A 290 5.91 -3.85 -0.22
C MET A 290 5.92 -4.76 -1.45
N ALA A 291 5.43 -5.99 -1.35
CA ALA A 291 5.50 -6.98 -2.42
C ALA A 291 4.85 -6.48 -3.73
N ASN A 292 3.70 -5.79 -3.64
CA ASN A 292 3.06 -5.22 -4.83
C ASN A 292 3.95 -4.22 -5.56
N VAL A 293 4.59 -3.29 -4.86
CA VAL A 293 5.42 -2.26 -5.50
C VAL A 293 6.73 -2.84 -6.03
N LYS A 294 7.32 -3.82 -5.34
CA LYS A 294 8.49 -4.55 -5.84
C LYS A 294 8.18 -5.26 -7.15
N GLY A 295 7.07 -6.00 -7.19
CA GLY A 295 6.65 -6.70 -8.40
C GLY A 295 6.24 -5.76 -9.53
N PHE A 296 5.66 -4.59 -9.23
CA PHE A 296 5.42 -3.56 -10.27
C PHE A 296 6.73 -3.08 -10.90
N CYS A 297 7.78 -2.90 -10.09
CA CYS A 297 9.09 -2.53 -10.59
C CYS A 297 9.66 -3.63 -11.52
N LYS A 298 9.67 -4.89 -11.08
CA LYS A 298 10.12 -6.03 -11.88
C LYS A 298 9.32 -6.21 -13.18
N TYR A 299 8.00 -6.02 -13.11
CA TYR A 299 7.13 -6.08 -14.30
C TYR A 299 7.42 -4.93 -15.27
N GLY A 300 7.67 -3.73 -14.77
CA GLY A 300 8.08 -2.58 -15.58
C GLY A 300 9.39 -2.84 -16.31
N GLN A 301 10.40 -3.37 -15.61
CA GLN A 301 11.67 -3.77 -16.20
C GLN A 301 11.44 -4.73 -17.39
N ARG A 302 10.68 -5.80 -17.17
CA ARG A 302 10.36 -6.76 -18.23
C ARG A 302 9.71 -6.09 -19.44
N ARG A 303 8.67 -5.29 -19.21
CA ARG A 303 7.86 -4.72 -20.30
C ARG A 303 8.61 -3.72 -21.16
N TRP A 304 9.47 -2.91 -20.56
CA TRP A 304 10.17 -1.86 -21.29
C TRP A 304 11.51 -2.33 -21.86
N LEU A 305 12.18 -3.35 -21.27
CA LEU A 305 13.35 -3.99 -21.87
C LEU A 305 12.97 -4.78 -23.14
N GLU A 306 11.89 -5.59 -23.08
CA GLU A 306 11.39 -6.30 -24.26
C GLU A 306 11.03 -5.35 -25.41
N SER A 307 10.54 -4.13 -25.08
CA SER A 307 10.20 -3.12 -26.10
C SER A 307 11.45 -2.48 -26.72
N ALA A 308 12.54 -2.35 -26.00
CA ALA A 308 13.80 -1.81 -26.50
C ALA A 308 14.50 -2.80 -27.46
N GLU A 309 14.54 -4.08 -27.09
CA GLU A 309 15.12 -5.14 -27.93
C GLU A 309 14.31 -5.38 -29.24
N GLY A 310 12.98 -5.25 -29.19
CA GLY A 310 12.11 -5.37 -30.36
C GLY A 310 12.15 -4.17 -31.32
N ALA A 311 12.72 -3.04 -30.89
CA ALA A 311 12.86 -1.84 -31.74
C ALA A 311 14.21 -1.80 -32.50
N GLU A 312 15.18 -2.63 -32.14
CA GLU A 312 16.49 -2.75 -32.78
C GLU A 312 16.58 -3.91 -33.79
N GLY A 313 15.55 -4.73 -33.94
CA GLY A 313 15.44 -5.83 -34.92
C GLY A 313 14.45 -5.50 -36.03
#